data_e6aa37334667dfaa009d1650460dc3b6
#
_entry.id   e6aa37334667dfaa009d1650460dc3b6
#
_cell.length_a   1.000
_cell.length_b   1.000
_cell.length_c   1.000
_cell.angle_alpha   90.00
_cell.angle_beta   90.00
_cell.angle_gamma   90.00
#
_symmetry.space_group_name_H-M   'P 1'
#
loop_
_entity.id
_entity.type
_entity.pdbx_description
1 polymer ?
#
loop_
_entity_poly.entity_id
_entity_poly.type
_entity_poly.pdbx_seq_one_letter_code
_entity_poly.pdbx_strand_id
1 'polypeptide(L)'
;MRLPLYFAGLAILATAPTWAWACWEEAAQRYGISADLLYAVARVESNLNPQAINHSHLQRTGSYDIGLMQINSGHLGTLSRHGIKEADLFDPCTNIRVGAWLLADSFSRRGATWDAVGAYNAACSQLKGKDCTEARAQYAWRVYRQLPAQRSAQLGKHLVSTATTIPALMSVKVSP
;
A
#
# COMPACT_ATOMS: atom_id res chain seq x y z
N MET A 1 65.36 4.83 2.74
CA MET A 1 64.22 4.20 3.42
C MET A 1 62.96 5.00 3.07
N ARG A 2 62.06 4.44 2.25
CA ARG A 2 60.77 5.08 1.88
C ARG A 2 59.66 4.33 2.62
N LEU A 3 58.94 5.02 3.55
CA LEU A 3 57.74 4.44 4.21
C LEU A 3 56.57 4.45 3.25
N PRO A 4 55.78 3.38 3.16
CA PRO A 4 54.50 3.38 2.42
C PRO A 4 53.40 4.06 3.24
N LEU A 5 52.76 5.06 2.64
CA LEU A 5 51.54 5.68 3.12
C LEU A 5 50.33 4.72 2.87
N TYR A 6 49.82 4.08 3.92
CA TYR A 6 48.57 3.36 3.87
C TYR A 6 47.39 4.33 3.90
N PHE A 7 46.72 4.49 2.77
CA PHE A 7 45.41 5.14 2.73
C PHE A 7 44.36 4.17 3.30
N ALA A 8 43.91 4.39 4.54
CA ALA A 8 42.77 3.74 5.10
C ALA A 8 41.51 4.33 4.45
N GLY A 9 40.96 3.61 3.49
CA GLY A 9 39.67 3.97 2.88
C GLY A 9 38.54 3.84 3.91
N LEU A 10 37.96 4.97 4.31
CA LEU A 10 36.77 5.03 5.17
C LEU A 10 35.55 4.59 4.33
N ALA A 11 35.09 3.34 4.50
CA ALA A 11 33.86 2.87 3.90
C ALA A 11 32.68 3.58 4.62
N ILE A 12 32.05 4.53 3.96
CA ILE A 12 30.82 5.16 4.41
C ILE A 12 29.70 4.14 4.19
N LEU A 13 29.30 3.43 5.25
CA LEU A 13 28.09 2.62 5.27
C LEU A 13 26.90 3.58 5.17
N ALA A 14 26.28 3.67 3.99
CA ALA A 14 25.03 4.37 3.78
C ALA A 14 23.92 3.62 4.54
N THR A 15 23.65 4.05 5.79
CA THR A 15 22.49 3.57 6.55
C THR A 15 21.24 4.15 5.89
N ALA A 16 20.37 3.29 5.33
CA ALA A 16 19.05 3.71 4.90
C ALA A 16 18.34 4.38 6.08
N PRO A 17 17.64 5.51 5.86
CA PRO A 17 17.02 6.24 6.95
C PRO A 17 15.94 5.39 7.62
N THR A 18 16.11 5.11 8.90
CA THR A 18 15.21 4.26 9.73
C THR A 18 13.78 4.79 9.83
N TRP A 19 13.58 6.08 9.59
CA TRP A 19 12.26 6.72 9.57
C TRP A 19 11.34 6.22 8.44
N ALA A 20 11.91 5.75 7.32
CA ALA A 20 11.10 5.23 6.21
C ALA A 20 10.34 3.95 6.61
N TRP A 21 10.92 3.08 7.44
CA TRP A 21 10.24 1.88 7.96
C TRP A 21 9.21 2.21 9.04
N ALA A 22 9.42 3.26 9.84
CA ALA A 22 8.50 3.67 10.89
C ALA A 22 7.09 3.98 10.36
N CYS A 23 6.97 4.59 9.17
CA CYS A 23 5.66 4.88 8.58
C CYS A 23 4.88 3.62 8.18
N TRP A 24 5.58 2.58 7.69
CA TRP A 24 4.95 1.30 7.36
C TRP A 24 4.41 0.60 8.61
N GLU A 25 5.20 0.56 9.67
CA GLU A 25 4.81 -0.07 10.93
C GLU A 25 3.69 0.72 11.63
N GLU A 26 3.76 2.06 11.64
CA GLU A 26 2.70 2.90 12.20
C GLU A 26 1.37 2.66 11.46
N ALA A 27 1.37 2.69 10.12
CA ALA A 27 0.17 2.44 9.34
C ALA A 27 -0.34 1.01 9.52
N ALA A 28 0.57 0.03 9.57
CA ALA A 28 0.25 -1.37 9.81
C ALA A 28 -0.48 -1.58 11.14
N GLN A 29 0.05 -1.01 12.21
CA GLN A 29 -0.54 -1.08 13.55
C GLN A 29 -1.89 -0.36 13.61
N ARG A 30 -1.96 0.85 13.03
CA ARG A 30 -3.17 1.70 13.06
C ARG A 30 -4.36 1.04 12.37
N TYR A 31 -4.12 0.33 11.27
CA TYR A 31 -5.18 -0.22 10.42
C TYR A 31 -5.28 -1.75 10.47
N GLY A 32 -4.47 -2.42 11.29
CA GLY A 32 -4.47 -3.88 11.42
C GLY A 32 -4.07 -4.61 10.13
N ILE A 33 -3.15 -4.02 9.34
CA ILE A 33 -2.68 -4.55 8.06
C ILE A 33 -1.18 -4.83 8.17
N SER A 34 -0.70 -5.92 7.56
CA SER A 34 0.74 -6.20 7.54
C SER A 34 1.53 -5.10 6.83
N ALA A 35 2.62 -4.62 7.45
CA ALA A 35 3.55 -3.68 6.83
C ALA A 35 4.12 -4.21 5.50
N ASP A 36 4.40 -5.52 5.43
CA ASP A 36 4.84 -6.15 4.18
C ASP A 36 3.79 -6.09 3.08
N LEU A 37 2.50 -6.22 3.43
CA LEU A 37 1.42 -6.11 2.45
C LEU A 37 1.30 -4.68 1.92
N LEU A 38 1.38 -3.68 2.81
CA LEU A 38 1.39 -2.27 2.40
C LEU A 38 2.58 -1.97 1.48
N TYR A 39 3.76 -2.45 1.85
CA TYR A 39 4.98 -2.31 1.05
C TYR A 39 4.84 -3.00 -0.32
N ALA A 40 4.28 -4.22 -0.36
CA ALA A 40 4.05 -4.97 -1.59
C ALA A 40 3.07 -4.25 -2.53
N VAL A 41 2.00 -3.63 -1.98
CA VAL A 41 1.08 -2.78 -2.73
C VAL A 41 1.84 -1.60 -3.34
N ALA A 42 2.59 -0.83 -2.56
CA ALA A 42 3.35 0.31 -3.05
C ALA A 42 4.40 -0.07 -4.13
N ARG A 43 5.01 -1.26 -4.00
CA ARG A 43 5.89 -1.82 -5.04
C ARG A 43 5.16 -2.02 -6.36
N VAL A 44 3.93 -2.51 -6.32
CA VAL A 44 3.10 -2.72 -7.52
C VAL A 44 2.59 -1.40 -8.10
N GLU A 45 2.22 -0.45 -7.24
CA GLU A 45 1.60 0.82 -7.65
C GLU A 45 2.59 1.79 -8.31
N SER A 46 3.71 2.04 -7.66
CA SER A 46 4.64 3.08 -8.12
C SER A 46 6.11 2.65 -8.16
N ASN A 47 6.40 1.38 -7.85
CA ASN A 47 7.76 0.92 -7.57
C ASN A 47 8.44 1.75 -6.47
N LEU A 48 7.66 2.12 -5.43
CA LEU A 48 8.08 2.95 -4.29
C LEU A 48 8.47 4.39 -4.66
N ASN A 49 7.93 4.94 -5.73
CA ASN A 49 8.17 6.34 -6.10
C ASN A 49 7.14 7.27 -5.44
N PRO A 50 7.51 8.10 -4.44
CA PRO A 50 6.57 8.99 -3.78
C PRO A 50 6.10 10.15 -4.68
N GLN A 51 6.83 10.44 -5.77
CA GLN A 51 6.50 11.50 -6.71
C GLN A 51 5.74 10.99 -7.95
N ALA A 52 5.31 9.72 -7.93
CA ALA A 52 4.59 9.14 -9.08
C ALA A 52 3.21 9.80 -9.26
N ILE A 53 2.88 10.12 -10.51
CA ILE A 53 1.54 10.51 -10.93
C ILE A 53 1.17 9.65 -12.13
N ASN A 54 -0.04 9.07 -12.12
CA ASN A 54 -0.53 8.26 -13.22
C ASN A 54 -1.81 8.85 -13.81
N HIS A 55 -1.70 9.40 -15.01
CA HIS A 55 -2.81 9.97 -15.78
C HIS A 55 -3.39 9.02 -16.83
N SER A 56 -2.95 7.75 -16.89
CA SER A 56 -3.29 6.82 -17.98
C SER A 56 -4.80 6.57 -18.16
N HIS A 57 -5.57 6.75 -17.11
CA HIS A 57 -7.03 6.56 -17.13
C HIS A 57 -7.83 7.87 -17.02
N LEU A 58 -7.18 9.03 -16.95
CA LEU A 58 -7.82 10.34 -16.75
C LEU A 58 -8.96 10.60 -17.72
N GLN A 59 -8.75 10.35 -19.00
CA GLN A 59 -9.76 10.56 -20.05
C GLN A 59 -11.01 9.70 -19.86
N ARG A 60 -10.86 8.51 -19.25
CA ARG A 60 -11.96 7.55 -19.06
C ARG A 60 -12.69 7.78 -17.75
N THR A 61 -11.97 8.15 -16.68
CA THR A 61 -12.50 8.18 -15.31
C THR A 61 -12.66 9.59 -14.74
N GLY A 62 -12.04 10.60 -15.36
CA GLY A 62 -11.97 11.96 -14.83
C GLY A 62 -11.05 12.07 -13.58
N SER A 63 -10.23 11.05 -13.29
CA SER A 63 -9.36 10.99 -12.13
C SER A 63 -7.97 10.46 -12.48
N TYR A 64 -6.99 10.70 -11.62
CA TYR A 64 -5.61 10.27 -11.73
C TYR A 64 -5.11 9.77 -10.37
N ASP A 65 -3.95 9.10 -10.34
CA ASP A 65 -3.44 8.50 -9.12
C ASP A 65 -2.14 9.18 -8.69
N ILE A 66 -1.94 9.31 -7.34
CA ILE A 66 -0.95 10.19 -6.74
C ILE A 66 -0.08 9.41 -5.75
N GLY A 67 1.25 9.55 -5.91
CA GLY A 67 2.26 9.17 -4.93
C GLY A 67 2.52 7.68 -4.83
N LEU A 68 3.12 7.31 -3.71
CA LEU A 68 3.71 6.02 -3.43
C LEU A 68 2.74 4.84 -3.60
N MET A 69 1.52 4.97 -3.08
CA MET A 69 0.47 3.96 -3.12
C MET A 69 -0.62 4.30 -4.15
N GLN A 70 -0.38 5.27 -5.05
CA GLN A 70 -1.24 5.68 -6.15
C GLN A 70 -2.68 5.97 -5.68
N ILE A 71 -2.80 6.94 -4.76
CA ILE A 71 -4.09 7.37 -4.24
C ILE A 71 -4.88 8.09 -5.33
N ASN A 72 -6.07 7.58 -5.64
CA ASN A 72 -6.90 8.17 -6.67
C ASN A 72 -7.42 9.56 -6.27
N SER A 73 -7.30 10.55 -7.18
CA SER A 73 -7.72 11.93 -6.95
C SER A 73 -9.21 12.09 -6.64
N GLY A 74 -10.04 11.10 -6.98
CA GLY A 74 -11.44 11.03 -6.58
C GLY A 74 -11.65 11.01 -5.06
N HIS A 75 -10.62 10.66 -4.28
CA HIS A 75 -10.67 10.70 -2.80
C HIS A 75 -10.37 12.08 -2.21
N LEU A 76 -9.86 13.05 -3.00
CA LEU A 76 -9.43 14.36 -2.50
C LEU A 76 -10.55 15.12 -1.76
N GLY A 77 -11.80 15.02 -2.23
CA GLY A 77 -12.95 15.62 -1.54
C GLY A 77 -13.19 15.02 -0.14
N THR A 78 -12.92 13.74 0.05
CA THR A 78 -13.00 13.10 1.37
C THR A 78 -11.79 13.44 2.21
N LEU A 79 -10.60 13.38 1.64
CA LEU A 79 -9.34 13.67 2.32
C LEU A 79 -9.25 15.10 2.82
N SER A 80 -9.77 16.07 2.06
CA SER A 80 -9.80 17.49 2.47
C SER A 80 -10.61 17.73 3.74
N ARG A 81 -11.68 16.96 3.98
CA ARG A 81 -12.44 17.02 5.24
C ARG A 81 -11.63 16.55 6.45
N HIS A 82 -10.55 15.81 6.22
CA HIS A 82 -9.58 15.38 7.24
C HIS A 82 -8.30 16.21 7.21
N GLY A 83 -8.29 17.37 6.54
CA GLY A 83 -7.14 18.27 6.48
C GLY A 83 -6.02 17.81 5.54
N ILE A 84 -6.23 16.75 4.76
CA ILE A 84 -5.24 16.23 3.81
C ILE A 84 -5.48 16.83 2.43
N LYS A 85 -4.51 17.57 1.91
CA LYS A 85 -4.51 18.17 0.58
C LYS A 85 -3.78 17.28 -0.41
N GLU A 86 -3.96 17.54 -1.70
CA GLU A 86 -3.26 16.83 -2.76
C GLU A 86 -1.73 16.84 -2.59
N ALA A 87 -1.16 18.00 -2.25
CA ALA A 87 0.28 18.16 -2.05
C ALA A 87 0.82 17.25 -0.92
N ASP A 88 0.00 16.94 0.09
CA ASP A 88 0.38 16.07 1.21
C ASP A 88 0.51 14.60 0.78
N LEU A 89 -0.08 14.21 -0.34
CA LEU A 89 0.02 12.86 -0.88
C LEU A 89 1.39 12.55 -1.53
N PHE A 90 2.25 13.56 -1.71
CA PHE A 90 3.64 13.35 -2.10
C PHE A 90 4.57 13.11 -0.88
N ASP A 91 4.08 13.36 0.34
CA ASP A 91 4.74 12.89 1.56
C ASP A 91 4.53 11.38 1.72
N PRO A 92 5.63 10.58 1.80
CA PRO A 92 5.51 9.13 1.85
C PRO A 92 4.66 8.62 3.01
N CYS A 93 4.81 9.19 4.21
CA CYS A 93 4.11 8.73 5.40
C CYS A 93 2.60 9.02 5.33
N THR A 94 2.23 10.18 4.81
CA THR A 94 0.83 10.54 4.57
C THR A 94 0.21 9.63 3.51
N ASN A 95 0.93 9.38 2.42
CA ASN A 95 0.47 8.52 1.34
C ASN A 95 0.26 7.07 1.81
N ILE A 96 1.22 6.52 2.59
CA ILE A 96 1.12 5.18 3.20
C ILE A 96 -0.09 5.09 4.13
N ARG A 97 -0.33 6.08 4.99
CA ARG A 97 -1.49 6.11 5.90
C ARG A 97 -2.81 6.12 5.13
N VAL A 98 -2.92 6.94 4.08
CA VAL A 98 -4.13 6.98 3.24
C VAL A 98 -4.33 5.66 2.51
N GLY A 99 -3.28 5.10 1.91
CA GLY A 99 -3.34 3.80 1.24
C GLY A 99 -3.75 2.67 2.18
N ALA A 100 -3.19 2.65 3.40
CA ALA A 100 -3.56 1.69 4.44
C ALA A 100 -5.04 1.86 4.86
N TRP A 101 -5.52 3.08 5.02
CA TRP A 101 -6.93 3.36 5.29
C TRP A 101 -7.86 2.83 4.18
N LEU A 102 -7.54 3.07 2.91
CA LEU A 102 -8.32 2.57 1.78
C LEU A 102 -8.33 1.03 1.71
N LEU A 103 -7.19 0.40 2.00
CA LEU A 103 -7.10 -1.06 2.03
C LEU A 103 -7.88 -1.64 3.21
N ALA A 104 -7.82 -1.01 4.39
CA ALA A 104 -8.62 -1.39 5.56
C ALA A 104 -10.12 -1.27 5.29
N ASP A 105 -10.54 -0.20 4.60
CA ASP A 105 -11.93 -0.02 4.17
C ASP A 105 -12.36 -1.13 3.20
N SER A 106 -11.48 -1.56 2.28
CA SER A 106 -11.75 -2.73 1.43
C SER A 106 -11.90 -4.01 2.26
N PHE A 107 -11.04 -4.23 3.25
CA PHE A 107 -11.12 -5.38 4.15
C PHE A 107 -12.38 -5.38 5.00
N SER A 108 -12.82 -4.22 5.48
CA SER A 108 -14.06 -4.12 6.27
C SER A 108 -15.31 -4.53 5.48
N ARG A 109 -15.32 -4.26 4.18
CA ARG A 109 -16.45 -4.59 3.30
C ARG A 109 -16.41 -5.99 2.71
N ARG A 110 -15.21 -6.61 2.58
CA ARG A 110 -15.01 -7.85 1.82
C ARG A 110 -14.35 -8.97 2.62
N GLY A 111 -14.03 -8.70 3.89
CA GLY A 111 -13.15 -9.55 4.68
C GLY A 111 -11.67 -9.37 4.28
N ALA A 112 -10.76 -9.91 5.10
CA ALA A 112 -9.31 -9.88 4.84
C ALA A 112 -8.96 -10.97 3.80
N THR A 113 -9.27 -10.72 2.53
CA THR A 113 -9.12 -11.66 1.42
C THR A 113 -8.27 -11.08 0.31
N TRP A 114 -7.78 -11.94 -0.59
CA TRP A 114 -7.09 -11.51 -1.80
C TRP A 114 -8.01 -10.78 -2.78
N ASP A 115 -9.33 -11.05 -2.76
CA ASP A 115 -10.30 -10.24 -3.51
C ASP A 115 -10.36 -8.80 -2.99
N ALA A 116 -10.29 -8.61 -1.67
CA ALA A 116 -10.23 -7.27 -1.08
C ALA A 116 -8.94 -6.53 -1.42
N VAL A 117 -7.79 -7.23 -1.47
CA VAL A 117 -6.53 -6.67 -2.00
C VAL A 117 -6.70 -6.30 -3.47
N GLY A 118 -7.30 -7.19 -4.26
CA GLY A 118 -7.60 -6.95 -5.67
C GLY A 118 -8.49 -5.73 -5.90
N ALA A 119 -9.45 -5.50 -5.01
CA ALA A 119 -10.39 -4.40 -5.07
C ALA A 119 -9.76 -3.03 -4.80
N TYR A 120 -8.56 -2.98 -4.24
CA TYR A 120 -7.77 -1.74 -4.10
C TYR A 120 -7.53 -1.08 -5.47
N ASN A 121 -7.16 -1.86 -6.48
CA ASN A 121 -6.95 -1.37 -7.85
C ASN A 121 -8.22 -1.48 -8.71
N ALA A 122 -8.96 -2.60 -8.59
CA ALA A 122 -10.13 -2.87 -9.42
C ALA A 122 -11.44 -2.70 -8.61
N ALA A 123 -11.90 -1.45 -8.49
CA ALA A 123 -13.18 -1.12 -7.84
C ALA A 123 -14.38 -1.72 -8.58
N CYS A 124 -14.21 -2.06 -9.87
CA CYS A 124 -15.24 -2.68 -10.72
C CYS A 124 -16.51 -1.84 -10.89
N SER A 125 -16.35 -0.53 -10.97
CA SER A 125 -17.45 0.36 -11.33
C SER A 125 -17.99 0.06 -12.74
N GLN A 126 -17.09 -0.23 -13.67
CA GLN A 126 -17.40 -0.54 -15.09
C GLN A 126 -17.33 -2.04 -15.38
N LEU A 127 -16.31 -2.75 -14.87
CA LEU A 127 -16.20 -4.21 -15.02
C LEU A 127 -17.23 -4.92 -14.15
N LYS A 128 -17.84 -5.99 -14.66
CA LYS A 128 -18.83 -6.81 -13.94
C LYS A 128 -18.51 -8.29 -14.05
N GLY A 129 -19.09 -9.08 -13.14
CA GLY A 129 -19.02 -10.54 -13.19
C GLY A 129 -17.57 -11.05 -13.27
N LYS A 130 -17.31 -11.93 -14.21
CA LYS A 130 -16.03 -12.59 -14.40
C LYS A 130 -14.87 -11.63 -14.66
N ASP A 131 -15.08 -10.62 -15.49
CA ASP A 131 -14.04 -9.63 -15.84
C ASP A 131 -13.57 -8.86 -14.59
N CYS A 132 -14.49 -8.51 -13.71
CA CYS A 132 -14.15 -7.88 -12.42
C CYS A 132 -13.32 -8.82 -11.54
N THR A 133 -13.76 -10.08 -11.41
CA THR A 133 -13.05 -11.07 -10.60
C THR A 133 -11.64 -11.33 -11.12
N GLU A 134 -11.49 -11.45 -12.43
CA GLU A 134 -10.19 -11.65 -13.08
C GLU A 134 -9.26 -10.44 -12.89
N ALA A 135 -9.77 -9.22 -13.06
CA ALA A 135 -8.97 -8.01 -12.85
C ALA A 135 -8.44 -7.93 -11.41
N ARG A 136 -9.28 -8.24 -10.42
CA ARG A 136 -8.88 -8.31 -9.01
C ARG A 136 -7.84 -9.39 -8.76
N ALA A 137 -8.08 -10.60 -9.28
CA ALA A 137 -7.15 -11.71 -9.11
C ALA A 137 -5.78 -11.40 -9.72
N GLN A 138 -5.73 -10.80 -10.90
CA GLN A 138 -4.49 -10.39 -11.55
C GLN A 138 -3.71 -9.35 -10.73
N TYR A 139 -4.40 -8.36 -10.17
CA TYR A 139 -3.77 -7.37 -9.30
C TYR A 139 -3.27 -8.02 -8.01
N ALA A 140 -4.11 -8.76 -7.32
CA ALA A 140 -3.77 -9.48 -6.09
C ALA A 140 -2.54 -10.38 -6.28
N TRP A 141 -2.46 -11.08 -7.41
CA TRP A 141 -1.31 -11.91 -7.76
C TRP A 141 -0.02 -11.09 -7.97
N ARG A 142 -0.11 -9.90 -8.57
CA ARG A 142 1.05 -8.99 -8.67
C ARG A 142 1.55 -8.58 -7.29
N VAL A 143 0.64 -8.23 -6.37
CA VAL A 143 0.97 -7.87 -4.98
C VAL A 143 1.59 -9.08 -4.24
N TYR A 144 0.97 -10.26 -4.34
CA TYR A 144 1.46 -11.48 -3.71
C TYR A 144 2.93 -11.78 -4.07
N ARG A 145 3.31 -11.60 -5.32
CA ARG A 145 4.69 -11.82 -5.79
C ARG A 145 5.71 -10.81 -5.25
N GLN A 146 5.26 -9.69 -4.68
CA GLN A 146 6.13 -8.71 -4.04
C GLN A 146 6.34 -9.00 -2.54
N LEU A 147 5.60 -9.95 -1.97
CA LEU A 147 5.80 -10.32 -0.57
C LEU A 147 7.10 -11.10 -0.38
N PRO A 148 7.79 -10.93 0.77
CA PRO A 148 8.92 -11.77 1.13
C PRO A 148 8.53 -13.26 1.14
N ALA A 149 9.34 -14.14 0.55
CA ALA A 149 9.00 -15.56 0.34
C ALA A 149 8.59 -16.31 1.62
N GLN A 150 9.17 -15.96 2.75
CA GLN A 150 8.87 -16.57 4.05
C GLN A 150 7.53 -16.09 4.64
N ARG A 151 7.10 -14.87 4.33
CA ARG A 151 5.86 -14.26 4.85
C ARG A 151 4.68 -14.48 3.90
N SER A 152 4.91 -14.68 2.62
CA SER A 152 3.87 -15.03 1.65
C SER A 152 3.16 -16.34 2.02
N ALA A 153 3.91 -17.34 2.51
CA ALA A 153 3.35 -18.61 2.96
C ALA A 153 2.51 -18.48 4.24
N GLN A 154 2.88 -17.59 5.16
CA GLN A 154 2.12 -17.32 6.40
C GLN A 154 0.87 -16.49 6.10
N LEU A 155 0.97 -15.45 5.27
CA LEU A 155 -0.16 -14.61 4.91
C LEU A 155 -1.21 -15.40 4.13
N GLY A 156 -0.79 -16.28 3.23
CA GLY A 156 -1.68 -17.20 2.51
C GLY A 156 -2.47 -18.12 3.46
N LYS A 157 -1.81 -18.68 4.48
CA LYS A 157 -2.46 -19.50 5.51
C LYS A 157 -3.44 -18.69 6.37
N HIS A 158 -3.09 -17.46 6.72
CA HIS A 158 -3.91 -16.61 7.58
C HIS A 158 -5.16 -16.12 6.83
N LEU A 159 -5.04 -15.70 5.58
CA LEU A 159 -6.17 -15.28 4.75
C LEU A 159 -7.14 -16.44 4.44
N VAL A 160 -6.64 -17.67 4.38
CA VAL A 160 -7.49 -18.87 4.20
C VAL A 160 -8.11 -19.32 5.53
N SER A 161 -7.39 -19.20 6.65
CA SER A 161 -7.86 -19.64 7.97
C SER A 161 -8.92 -18.72 8.57
N THR A 162 -8.87 -17.40 8.30
CA THR A 162 -9.83 -16.43 8.86
C THR A 162 -11.21 -16.47 8.17
N ALA A 163 -11.35 -17.21 7.07
CA ALA A 163 -12.67 -17.49 6.50
C ALA A 163 -13.59 -18.29 7.44
N THR A 164 -13.06 -18.86 8.53
CA THR A 164 -13.83 -19.71 9.44
C THR A 164 -14.10 -19.08 10.82
N THR A 165 -13.44 -17.98 11.19
CA THR A 165 -13.70 -17.31 12.49
C THR A 165 -13.35 -15.82 12.39
N ILE A 166 -14.36 -14.99 12.15
CA ILE A 166 -14.24 -13.54 12.21
C ILE A 166 -14.50 -13.13 13.67
N PRO A 167 -13.49 -12.67 14.44
CA PRO A 167 -13.80 -11.85 15.58
C PRO A 167 -14.42 -10.56 15.04
N ALA A 168 -15.51 -10.10 15.65
CA ALA A 168 -16.16 -8.85 15.29
C ALA A 168 -15.10 -7.74 15.19
N LEU A 169 -14.80 -7.31 13.96
CA LEU A 169 -13.84 -6.26 13.71
C LEU A 169 -14.39 -4.96 14.29
N MET A 170 -13.63 -4.42 15.22
CA MET A 170 -13.82 -3.11 15.79
C MET A 170 -14.12 -2.11 14.68
N SER A 171 -15.27 -1.47 14.79
CA SER A 171 -15.56 -0.28 14.00
C SER A 171 -14.45 0.72 14.27
N VAL A 172 -13.63 1.00 13.26
CA VAL A 172 -12.63 2.06 13.33
C VAL A 172 -13.40 3.37 13.42
N LYS A 173 -13.62 3.86 14.65
CA LYS A 173 -14.00 5.24 14.85
C LYS A 173 -12.81 6.07 14.39
N VAL A 174 -12.94 6.69 13.22
CA VAL A 174 -12.14 7.85 12.86
C VAL A 174 -12.60 8.95 13.79
N SER A 175 -11.85 9.19 14.86
CA SER A 175 -12.06 10.37 15.70
C SER A 175 -11.69 11.62 14.91
N PRO A 176 -12.46 12.70 15.04
CA PRO A 176 -12.27 13.93 14.32
C PRO A 176 -10.92 14.59 14.62
#